data_7a51d35eccd4621d31e83559db12ecb9
#
_entry.id   7a51d35eccd4621d31e83559db12ecb9
#
_cell.length_a   1.000
_cell.length_b   1.000
_cell.length_c   1.000
_cell.angle_alpha   90.00
_cell.angle_beta   90.00
_cell.angle_gamma   90.00
#
_symmetry.space_group_name_H-M   'P 1'
#
loop_
_entity.id
_entity.type
_entity.pdbx_description
1 polymer ?
#
loop_
_entity_poly.entity_id
_entity_poly.type
_entity_poly.pdbx_seq_one_letter_code
_entity_poly.pdbx_strand_id
1 'polypeptide(L)'
;EIRLFWAAHVNHHSSEYMHYSTALRQSWLELLFKDAFYIPMAILGFHPLMILTMYQFNLIYQFLPHTETIKHLPKWYEFIFNSPAHHRVHHSSEIKYLDKNYAGILIIWDRLFGTFRDEDEGFPVYGITTNIRTNNLLKITFHEVINIIKDVKRAPKFKDKLNYIFNSPGWSHDGEDQRAKTL
;
A
#
# COMPACT_ATOMS: atom_id res chain seq x y z
N GLU A 1 8.74 2.79 -0.70
CA GLU A 1 8.11 1.65 -1.42
C GLU A 1 9.01 1.09 -2.53
N ILE A 2 8.72 -0.14 -2.99
CA ILE A 2 9.31 -0.76 -4.18
C ILE A 2 8.21 -0.88 -5.23
N ARG A 3 8.43 -0.36 -6.44
CA ARG A 3 7.41 -0.29 -7.50
C ARG A 3 6.85 -1.66 -7.90
N LEU A 4 7.66 -2.71 -7.87
CA LEU A 4 7.21 -4.08 -8.13
C LEU A 4 6.14 -4.53 -7.11
N PHE A 5 6.33 -4.23 -5.83
CA PHE A 5 5.36 -4.57 -4.79
C PHE A 5 4.14 -3.64 -4.85
N TRP A 6 4.36 -2.37 -5.19
CA TRP A 6 3.26 -1.44 -5.47
C TRP A 6 2.38 -1.93 -6.60
N ALA A 7 2.94 -2.47 -7.68
CA ALA A 7 2.16 -3.02 -8.80
C ALA A 7 1.22 -4.17 -8.36
N ALA A 8 1.55 -4.91 -7.32
CA ALA A 8 0.66 -5.90 -6.73
C ALA A 8 -0.41 -5.28 -5.82
N HIS A 9 -0.13 -4.13 -5.21
CA HIS A 9 -0.98 -3.51 -4.18
C HIS A 9 -1.84 -2.34 -4.71
N VAL A 10 -1.43 -1.70 -5.80
CA VAL A 10 -2.12 -0.54 -6.40
C VAL A 10 -3.58 -0.82 -6.76
N ASN A 11 -3.95 -2.07 -7.05
CA ASN A 11 -5.32 -2.49 -7.25
C ASN A 11 -6.20 -2.15 -6.03
N HIS A 12 -5.70 -2.41 -4.83
CA HIS A 12 -6.36 -2.11 -3.58
C HIS A 12 -6.53 -0.60 -3.38
N HIS A 13 -5.48 0.19 -3.59
CA HIS A 13 -5.51 1.65 -3.48
C HIS A 13 -6.28 2.36 -4.59
N SER A 14 -6.56 1.72 -5.73
CA SER A 14 -7.25 2.37 -6.85
C SER A 14 -8.75 2.60 -6.64
N SER A 15 -9.30 2.27 -5.46
CA SER A 15 -10.67 2.61 -5.08
C SER A 15 -10.76 4.09 -4.70
N GLU A 16 -11.73 4.81 -5.28
CA GLU A 16 -12.06 6.19 -4.91
C GLU A 16 -13.04 6.25 -3.72
N TYR A 17 -13.31 5.12 -3.07
CA TYR A 17 -14.21 4.98 -1.93
C TYR A 17 -13.55 4.20 -0.81
N MET A 18 -13.85 4.58 0.43
CA MET A 18 -13.38 3.91 1.64
C MET A 18 -14.52 3.16 2.32
N HIS A 19 -14.60 1.86 2.05
CA HIS A 19 -15.60 0.97 2.64
C HIS A 19 -15.07 -0.49 2.66
N TYR A 20 -15.75 -1.37 3.39
CA TYR A 20 -15.29 -2.75 3.59
C TYR A 20 -15.03 -3.55 2.30
N SER A 21 -15.73 -3.27 1.20
CA SER A 21 -15.43 -3.93 -0.07
C SER A 21 -14.12 -3.46 -0.69
N THR A 22 -13.60 -2.28 -0.32
CA THR A 22 -12.25 -1.85 -0.68
C THR A 22 -11.19 -2.77 -0.06
N ALA A 23 -11.40 -3.20 1.19
CA ALA A 23 -10.53 -4.18 1.85
C ALA A 23 -10.44 -5.51 1.08
N LEU A 24 -11.51 -5.92 0.42
CA LEU A 24 -11.58 -7.16 -0.38
C LEU A 24 -11.02 -7.01 -1.80
N ARG A 25 -10.68 -5.80 -2.21
CA ARG A 25 -10.13 -5.50 -3.53
C ARG A 25 -8.64 -5.83 -3.58
N GLN A 26 -8.31 -7.11 -3.59
CA GLN A 26 -6.94 -7.62 -3.59
C GLN A 26 -6.52 -8.09 -4.99
N SER A 27 -5.24 -7.92 -5.30
CA SER A 27 -4.65 -8.37 -6.55
C SER A 27 -4.17 -9.82 -6.44
N TRP A 28 -4.37 -10.61 -7.49
CA TRP A 28 -3.78 -11.96 -7.57
C TRP A 28 -2.25 -11.94 -7.54
N LEU A 29 -1.65 -10.82 -7.92
CA LEU A 29 -0.19 -10.64 -7.89
C LEU A 29 0.38 -10.62 -6.48
N GLU A 30 -0.41 -10.25 -5.46
CA GLU A 30 0.03 -10.28 -4.07
C GLU A 30 0.41 -11.69 -3.62
N LEU A 31 -0.28 -12.72 -4.10
CA LEU A 31 0.01 -14.11 -3.78
C LEU A 31 1.44 -14.53 -4.17
N LEU A 32 2.04 -13.87 -5.17
CA LEU A 32 3.39 -14.18 -5.61
C LEU A 32 4.49 -13.68 -4.66
N PHE A 33 4.18 -12.68 -3.83
CA PHE A 33 5.18 -12.00 -3.01
C PHE A 33 4.89 -12.11 -1.51
N LYS A 34 3.60 -12.08 -1.13
CA LYS A 34 3.17 -11.92 0.25
C LYS A 34 3.64 -13.06 1.15
N ASP A 35 3.53 -14.29 0.69
CA ASP A 35 3.88 -15.47 1.47
C ASP A 35 5.38 -15.59 1.71
N ALA A 36 6.22 -15.05 0.82
CA ALA A 36 7.67 -15.04 0.98
C ALA A 36 8.13 -14.29 2.25
N PHE A 37 7.37 -13.27 2.70
CA PHE A 37 7.70 -12.51 3.91
C PHE A 37 7.47 -13.32 5.21
N TYR A 38 6.72 -14.43 5.15
CA TYR A 38 6.51 -15.32 6.30
C TYR A 38 7.54 -16.46 6.38
N ILE A 39 8.29 -16.73 5.32
CA ILE A 39 9.34 -17.77 5.30
C ILE A 39 10.36 -17.59 6.43
N PRO A 40 10.89 -16.37 6.74
CA PRO A 40 11.81 -16.19 7.85
C PRO A 40 11.26 -16.65 9.20
N MET A 41 9.96 -16.50 9.45
CA MET A 41 9.34 -16.98 10.69
C MET A 41 9.36 -18.51 10.78
N ALA A 42 9.09 -19.20 9.66
CA ALA A 42 9.20 -20.66 9.61
C ALA A 42 10.64 -21.13 9.83
N ILE A 43 11.64 -20.43 9.28
CA ILE A 43 13.07 -20.72 9.50
C ILE A 43 13.46 -20.52 10.97
N LEU A 44 12.86 -19.53 11.66
CA LEU A 44 13.05 -19.30 13.09
C LEU A 44 12.35 -20.34 14.00
N GLY A 45 11.65 -21.32 13.41
CA GLY A 45 11.03 -22.43 14.12
C GLY A 45 9.58 -22.20 14.54
N PHE A 46 8.93 -21.13 14.09
CA PHE A 46 7.49 -20.95 14.35
C PHE A 46 6.67 -22.00 13.58
N HIS A 47 5.73 -22.64 14.26
CA HIS A 47 4.89 -23.67 13.66
C HIS A 47 4.01 -23.07 12.53
N PRO A 48 3.89 -23.71 11.34
CA PRO A 48 3.12 -23.16 10.21
C PRO A 48 1.67 -22.79 10.55
N LEU A 49 0.98 -23.58 11.37
CA LEU A 49 -0.39 -23.26 11.81
C LEU A 49 -0.44 -21.99 12.66
N MET A 50 0.59 -21.73 13.48
CA MET A 50 0.69 -20.49 14.26
C MET A 50 0.85 -19.29 13.32
N ILE A 51 1.75 -19.38 12.34
CA ILE A 51 1.95 -18.34 11.31
C ILE A 51 0.63 -18.09 10.59
N LEU A 52 -0.04 -19.14 10.10
CA LEU A 52 -1.30 -19.03 9.39
C LEU A 52 -2.40 -18.40 10.24
N THR A 53 -2.52 -18.82 11.51
CA THR A 53 -3.53 -18.27 12.44
C THR A 53 -3.29 -16.79 12.68
N MET A 54 -2.06 -16.37 12.95
CA MET A 54 -1.72 -14.97 13.18
C MET A 54 -1.91 -14.13 11.91
N TYR A 55 -1.63 -14.71 10.74
CA TYR A 55 -1.92 -14.08 9.46
C TYR A 55 -3.43 -13.82 9.27
N GLN A 56 -4.30 -14.78 9.62
CA GLN A 56 -5.76 -14.58 9.56
C GLN A 56 -6.23 -13.48 10.52
N PHE A 57 -5.73 -13.43 11.75
CA PHE A 57 -6.02 -12.34 12.69
C PHE A 57 -5.56 -10.98 12.12
N ASN A 58 -4.40 -10.92 11.50
CA ASN A 58 -3.89 -9.72 10.85
C ASN A 58 -4.82 -9.25 9.71
N LEU A 59 -5.31 -10.17 8.88
CA LEU A 59 -6.27 -9.85 7.81
C LEU A 59 -7.60 -9.32 8.35
N ILE A 60 -8.13 -9.96 9.40
CA ILE A 60 -9.37 -9.51 10.05
C ILE A 60 -9.18 -8.11 10.63
N TYR A 61 -8.04 -7.87 11.30
CA TYR A 61 -7.74 -6.55 11.84
C TYR A 61 -7.68 -5.51 10.71
N GLN A 62 -6.93 -5.76 9.65
CA GLN A 62 -6.76 -4.82 8.54
C GLN A 62 -8.06 -4.58 7.74
N PHE A 63 -9.02 -5.48 7.79
CA PHE A 63 -10.34 -5.29 7.21
C PHE A 63 -11.13 -4.17 7.91
N LEU A 64 -11.10 -4.13 9.26
CA LEU A 64 -11.91 -3.23 10.07
C LEU A 64 -11.63 -1.73 9.84
N PRO A 65 -10.41 -1.24 9.59
CA PRO A 65 -10.12 0.16 9.34
C PRO A 65 -10.69 0.73 8.03
N HIS A 66 -11.16 -0.10 7.10
CA HIS A 66 -11.71 0.36 5.82
C HIS A 66 -13.13 0.92 5.98
N THR A 67 -13.27 2.03 6.70
CA THR A 67 -14.58 2.64 6.96
C THR A 67 -14.46 4.14 7.24
N GLU A 68 -15.49 4.89 6.83
CA GLU A 68 -15.72 6.28 7.23
C GLU A 68 -16.68 6.41 8.43
N THR A 69 -17.34 5.32 8.82
CA THR A 69 -18.32 5.33 9.92
C THR A 69 -17.67 5.66 11.26
N ILE A 70 -16.45 5.17 11.49
CA ILE A 70 -15.67 5.45 12.68
C ILE A 70 -14.67 6.55 12.34
N LYS A 71 -14.88 7.77 12.86
CA LYS A 71 -13.98 8.90 12.61
C LYS A 71 -12.68 8.72 13.35
N HIS A 72 -12.72 8.71 14.69
CA HIS A 72 -11.57 8.55 15.55
C HIS A 72 -11.86 7.57 16.67
N LEU A 73 -10.82 6.90 17.14
CA LEU A 73 -10.78 6.07 18.33
C LEU A 73 -10.10 6.81 19.47
N PRO A 74 -10.16 6.33 20.72
CA PRO A 74 -9.48 6.97 21.84
C PRO A 74 -7.98 7.18 21.56
N LYS A 75 -7.42 8.32 21.96
CA LYS A 75 -6.03 8.71 21.66
C LYS A 75 -4.98 7.67 22.07
N TRP A 76 -5.18 6.98 23.21
CA TRP A 76 -4.28 5.93 23.65
C TRP A 76 -4.25 4.74 22.67
N TYR A 77 -5.41 4.41 22.06
CA TYR A 77 -5.52 3.36 21.05
C TYR A 77 -4.80 3.80 19.75
N GLU A 78 -5.11 4.99 19.25
CA GLU A 78 -4.51 5.55 18.03
C GLU A 78 -3.01 5.84 18.18
N PHE A 79 -2.50 5.93 19.40
CA PHE A 79 -1.05 6.04 19.63
C PHE A 79 -0.32 4.72 19.32
N ILE A 80 -0.94 3.58 19.63
CA ILE A 80 -0.33 2.24 19.53
C ILE A 80 -0.79 1.51 18.26
N PHE A 81 -2.09 1.56 17.97
CA PHE A 81 -2.73 0.76 16.94
C PHE A 81 -3.15 1.59 15.73
N ASN A 82 -3.14 0.94 14.58
CA ASN A 82 -3.72 1.50 13.37
C ASN A 82 -5.24 1.64 13.54
N SER A 83 -5.79 2.80 13.18
CA SER A 83 -7.21 3.12 13.27
C SER A 83 -7.79 3.42 11.90
N PRO A 84 -9.13 3.51 11.76
CA PRO A 84 -9.75 3.99 10.53
C PRO A 84 -9.20 5.34 10.04
N ALA A 85 -8.95 6.29 10.95
CA ALA A 85 -8.35 7.58 10.61
C ALA A 85 -6.96 7.44 9.98
N HIS A 86 -6.09 6.63 10.57
CA HIS A 86 -4.76 6.37 10.02
C HIS A 86 -4.81 5.65 8.67
N HIS A 87 -5.72 4.71 8.52
CA HIS A 87 -5.86 3.91 7.30
C HIS A 87 -6.48 4.71 6.14
N ARG A 88 -7.36 5.67 6.44
CA ARG A 88 -7.85 6.63 5.44
C ARG A 88 -6.73 7.50 4.89
N VAL A 89 -5.80 7.96 5.73
CA VAL A 89 -4.57 8.66 5.29
C VAL A 89 -3.75 7.77 4.38
N HIS A 90 -3.57 6.48 4.73
CA HIS A 90 -2.85 5.50 3.91
C HIS A 90 -3.45 5.34 2.51
N HIS A 91 -4.78 5.37 2.38
CA HIS A 91 -5.50 5.26 1.12
C HIS A 91 -5.66 6.57 0.35
N SER A 92 -5.08 7.66 0.84
CA SER A 92 -5.23 8.97 0.20
C SER A 92 -4.36 9.13 -1.05
N SER A 93 -4.91 9.81 -2.04
CA SER A 93 -4.20 10.27 -3.25
C SER A 93 -3.57 11.66 -3.10
N GLU A 94 -3.80 12.33 -1.96
CA GLU A 94 -3.28 13.68 -1.71
C GLU A 94 -1.78 13.64 -1.41
N ILE A 95 -1.00 14.55 -2.01
CA ILE A 95 0.47 14.59 -1.91
C ILE A 95 0.96 14.56 -0.45
N LYS A 96 0.30 15.31 0.44
CA LYS A 96 0.67 15.39 1.87
C LYS A 96 0.58 14.05 2.63
N TYR A 97 -0.14 13.07 2.08
CA TYR A 97 -0.41 11.77 2.67
C TYR A 97 0.29 10.61 1.96
N LEU A 98 0.94 10.87 0.82
CA LEU A 98 1.66 9.83 0.11
C LEU A 98 2.77 9.23 0.98
N ASP A 99 2.94 7.92 0.90
CA ASP A 99 3.95 7.16 1.66
C ASP A 99 3.82 7.33 3.19
N LYS A 100 2.57 7.39 3.71
CA LYS A 100 2.27 7.47 5.14
C LYS A 100 1.48 6.27 5.64
N ASN A 101 1.60 6.01 6.95
CA ASN A 101 0.82 5.05 7.73
C ASN A 101 0.80 3.64 7.14
N TYR A 102 1.97 3.03 6.96
CA TYR A 102 2.12 1.69 6.37
C TYR A 102 1.67 0.54 7.28
N ALA A 103 1.58 0.78 8.59
CA ALA A 103 1.32 -0.27 9.56
C ALA A 103 -0.05 -0.92 9.37
N GLY A 104 -0.07 -2.25 9.31
CA GLY A 104 -1.33 -3.02 9.32
C GLY A 104 -2.03 -2.99 10.67
N ILE A 105 -1.30 -3.18 11.78
CA ILE A 105 -1.84 -3.25 13.15
C ILE A 105 -1.21 -2.20 14.06
N LEU A 106 0.12 -2.17 14.18
CA LEU A 106 0.84 -1.36 15.16
C LEU A 106 1.41 -0.09 14.53
N ILE A 107 0.69 1.04 14.64
CA ILE A 107 1.08 2.33 14.09
C ILE A 107 2.33 2.93 14.75
N ILE A 108 2.77 2.37 15.88
CA ILE A 108 4.01 2.75 16.53
C ILE A 108 5.24 2.61 15.61
N TRP A 109 5.18 1.69 14.64
CA TRP A 109 6.26 1.55 13.65
C TRP A 109 6.35 2.76 12.73
N ASP A 110 5.21 3.28 12.26
CA ASP A 110 5.21 4.50 11.46
C ASP A 110 5.73 5.70 12.25
N ARG A 111 5.40 5.79 13.54
CA ARG A 111 5.94 6.83 14.43
C ARG A 111 7.46 6.69 14.58
N LEU A 112 7.96 5.48 14.77
CA LEU A 112 9.38 5.20 14.94
C LEU A 112 10.18 5.52 13.67
N PHE A 113 9.63 5.18 12.48
CA PHE A 113 10.31 5.37 11.20
C PHE A 113 9.99 6.71 10.50
N GLY A 114 9.18 7.58 11.12
CA GLY A 114 8.85 8.92 10.60
C GLY A 114 7.87 8.92 9.42
N THR A 115 7.13 7.84 9.23
CA THR A 115 6.08 7.71 8.20
C THR A 115 4.68 7.98 8.73
N PHE A 116 4.55 8.29 10.01
CA PHE A 116 3.27 8.61 10.63
C PHE A 116 2.74 9.97 10.18
N ARG A 117 1.43 10.03 9.91
CA ARG A 117 0.68 11.27 9.67
C ARG A 117 -0.74 11.11 10.22
N ASP A 118 -1.19 12.10 11.01
CA ASP A 118 -2.59 12.20 11.42
C ASP A 118 -3.47 12.62 10.23
N GLU A 119 -4.75 12.25 10.29
CA GLU A 119 -5.78 12.73 9.39
C GLU A 119 -6.11 14.20 9.75
N ASP A 120 -6.12 15.08 8.76
CA ASP A 120 -6.58 16.47 8.93
C ASP A 120 -8.12 16.51 9.06
N GLU A 121 -8.71 17.68 9.24
CA GLU A 121 -10.16 17.82 9.28
C GLU A 121 -10.82 17.40 7.95
N GLY A 122 -11.82 16.54 8.06
CA GLY A 122 -12.53 15.96 6.91
C GLY A 122 -11.89 14.70 6.37
N PHE A 123 -12.60 13.99 5.49
CA PHE A 123 -12.09 12.78 4.87
C PHE A 123 -11.14 13.13 3.71
N PRO A 124 -10.00 12.42 3.58
CA PRO A 124 -9.09 12.63 2.47
C PRO A 124 -9.70 12.18 1.13
N VAL A 125 -9.12 12.64 0.04
CA VAL A 125 -9.44 12.13 -1.31
C VAL A 125 -8.77 10.78 -1.49
N TYR A 126 -9.56 9.71 -1.74
CA TYR A 126 -9.06 8.36 -1.92
C TYR A 126 -8.69 8.06 -3.37
N GLY A 127 -7.90 7.02 -3.54
CA GLY A 127 -7.46 6.53 -4.84
C GLY A 127 -5.95 6.63 -5.02
N ILE A 128 -5.53 6.68 -6.27
CA ILE A 128 -4.14 6.87 -6.67
C ILE A 128 -3.98 8.22 -7.36
N THR A 129 -2.78 8.77 -7.39
CA THR A 129 -2.48 10.09 -7.98
C THR A 129 -2.98 10.25 -9.41
N THR A 130 -3.04 9.14 -10.16
CA THR A 130 -3.65 9.10 -11.51
C THR A 130 -4.61 7.92 -11.60
N ASN A 131 -5.88 8.17 -11.34
CA ASN A 131 -6.91 7.13 -11.32
C ASN A 131 -7.15 6.49 -12.69
N ILE A 132 -7.35 5.17 -12.69
CA ILE A 132 -7.47 4.34 -13.90
C ILE A 132 -8.82 4.54 -14.60
N ARG A 133 -9.85 4.98 -13.87
CA ARG A 133 -11.23 5.24 -14.34
C ARG A 133 -11.80 4.13 -15.23
N THR A 134 -11.72 2.89 -14.77
CA THR A 134 -12.22 1.71 -15.49
C THR A 134 -12.80 0.68 -14.53
N ASN A 135 -13.80 -0.07 -14.99
CA ASN A 135 -14.34 -1.23 -14.28
C ASN A 135 -13.80 -2.58 -14.82
N ASN A 136 -12.85 -2.53 -15.75
CA ASN A 136 -12.25 -3.75 -16.30
C ASN A 136 -11.24 -4.32 -15.30
N LEU A 137 -11.53 -5.48 -14.72
CA LEU A 137 -10.72 -6.14 -13.71
C LEU A 137 -9.29 -6.41 -14.17
N LEU A 138 -9.08 -6.83 -15.42
CA LEU A 138 -7.74 -7.08 -15.95
C LEU A 138 -6.93 -5.78 -16.08
N LYS A 139 -7.56 -4.69 -16.53
CA LYS A 139 -6.90 -3.38 -16.58
C LYS A 139 -6.52 -2.91 -15.17
N ILE A 140 -7.44 -3.03 -14.21
CA ILE A 140 -7.18 -2.65 -12.82
C ILE A 140 -6.03 -3.45 -12.23
N THR A 141 -5.99 -4.77 -12.45
CA THR A 141 -4.96 -5.65 -11.88
C THR A 141 -3.59 -5.46 -12.54
N PHE A 142 -3.53 -5.27 -13.84
CA PHE A 142 -2.26 -5.34 -14.57
C PHE A 142 -1.74 -4.00 -15.10
N HIS A 143 -2.45 -2.88 -14.91
CA HIS A 143 -2.04 -1.59 -15.49
C HIS A 143 -0.62 -1.19 -15.09
N GLU A 144 -0.26 -1.32 -13.82
CA GLU A 144 1.07 -0.92 -13.33
C GLU A 144 2.17 -1.89 -13.76
N VAL A 145 1.87 -3.19 -13.84
CA VAL A 145 2.78 -4.18 -14.45
C VAL A 145 3.08 -3.83 -15.90
N ILE A 146 2.04 -3.45 -16.65
CA ILE A 146 2.18 -3.01 -18.05
C ILE A 146 3.02 -1.73 -18.13
N ASN A 147 2.84 -0.77 -17.21
CA ASN A 147 3.64 0.43 -17.14
C ASN A 147 5.11 0.11 -16.85
N ILE A 148 5.40 -0.74 -15.86
CA ILE A 148 6.76 -1.21 -15.59
C ILE A 148 7.39 -1.82 -16.84
N ILE A 149 6.69 -2.69 -17.56
CA ILE A 149 7.20 -3.33 -18.78
C ILE A 149 7.52 -2.28 -19.87
N LYS A 150 6.65 -1.29 -20.06
CA LYS A 150 6.86 -0.19 -21.02
C LYS A 150 8.10 0.62 -20.66
N ASP A 151 8.25 0.99 -19.38
CA ASP A 151 9.35 1.80 -18.90
C ASP A 151 10.68 1.05 -18.98
N VAL A 152 10.71 -0.23 -18.62
CA VAL A 152 11.88 -1.11 -18.75
C VAL A 152 12.31 -1.26 -20.22
N LYS A 153 11.35 -1.36 -21.17
CA LYS A 153 11.66 -1.42 -22.60
C LYS A 153 12.22 -0.09 -23.13
N ARG A 154 11.73 1.05 -22.60
CA ARG A 154 12.17 2.40 -23.00
C ARG A 154 13.54 2.75 -22.42
N ALA A 155 13.88 2.22 -21.26
CA ALA A 155 15.10 2.55 -20.55
C ALA A 155 16.38 2.15 -21.31
N PRO A 156 17.34 3.08 -21.54
CA PRO A 156 18.52 2.83 -22.35
C PRO A 156 19.58 1.97 -21.63
N LYS A 157 19.72 2.15 -20.31
CA LYS A 157 20.75 1.49 -19.50
C LYS A 157 20.14 0.39 -18.64
N PHE A 158 20.90 -0.69 -18.43
CA PHE A 158 20.48 -1.80 -17.57
C PHE A 158 20.15 -1.34 -16.14
N LYS A 159 20.93 -0.40 -15.57
CA LYS A 159 20.65 0.21 -14.26
C LYS A 159 19.28 0.89 -14.22
N ASP A 160 18.90 1.60 -15.29
CA ASP A 160 17.61 2.29 -15.35
C ASP A 160 16.46 1.28 -15.43
N LYS A 161 16.65 0.16 -16.13
CA LYS A 161 15.68 -0.95 -16.16
C LYS A 161 15.44 -1.52 -14.76
N LEU A 162 16.51 -1.75 -13.99
CA LEU A 162 16.39 -2.21 -12.60
C LEU A 162 15.72 -1.17 -11.72
N ASN A 163 16.02 0.11 -11.90
CA ASN A 163 15.39 1.19 -11.15
C ASN A 163 13.89 1.28 -11.41
N TYR A 164 13.42 1.06 -12.64
CA TYR A 164 11.97 1.00 -12.93
C TYR A 164 11.25 -0.13 -12.22
N ILE A 165 11.93 -1.19 -11.82
CA ILE A 165 11.36 -2.33 -11.09
C ILE A 165 11.46 -2.12 -9.57
N PHE A 166 12.63 -1.69 -9.09
CA PHE A 166 12.99 -1.74 -7.67
C PHE A 166 13.01 -0.39 -6.95
N ASN A 167 13.02 0.73 -7.67
CA ASN A 167 12.91 2.05 -7.05
C ASN A 167 11.46 2.36 -6.68
N SER A 168 11.24 3.46 -5.96
CA SER A 168 9.89 3.91 -5.58
C SER A 168 9.06 4.27 -6.82
N PRO A 169 7.73 4.09 -6.78
CA PRO A 169 6.82 4.60 -7.80
C PRO A 169 7.09 6.09 -8.09
N GLY A 170 6.97 6.48 -9.35
CA GLY A 170 7.25 7.86 -9.78
C GLY A 170 8.71 8.14 -10.17
N TRP A 171 9.65 7.20 -9.96
CA TRP A 171 11.01 7.36 -10.45
C TRP A 171 11.08 7.31 -11.99
N SER A 172 11.87 8.20 -12.60
CA SER A 172 12.14 8.22 -14.03
C SER A 172 13.63 8.47 -14.31
N HIS A 173 14.15 7.94 -15.44
CA HIS A 173 15.52 8.19 -15.88
C HIS A 173 15.66 9.45 -16.74
N ASP A 174 14.57 9.93 -17.33
CA ASP A 174 14.52 10.99 -18.33
C ASP A 174 13.42 12.05 -18.07
N GLY A 175 12.59 11.87 -17.05
CA GLY A 175 11.50 12.75 -16.66
C GLY A 175 11.69 13.38 -15.29
N GLU A 176 10.69 14.14 -14.86
CA GLU A 176 10.63 14.68 -13.51
C GLU A 176 10.50 13.53 -12.49
N ASP A 177 11.18 13.67 -11.37
CA ASP A 177 11.09 12.76 -10.25
C ASP A 177 9.77 12.99 -9.50
N GLN A 178 8.80 12.11 -9.72
CA GLN A 178 7.46 12.16 -9.12
C GLN A 178 7.31 11.22 -7.92
N ARG A 179 8.41 10.81 -7.28
CA ARG A 179 8.35 10.03 -6.05
C ARG A 179 7.75 10.87 -4.92
N ALA A 180 6.99 10.22 -4.03
CA ALA A 180 6.35 10.89 -2.90
C ALA A 180 7.29 11.77 -2.05
N LYS A 181 8.57 11.38 -1.93
CA LYS A 181 9.60 12.14 -1.20
C LYS A 181 10.10 13.42 -1.91
N THR A 182 9.77 13.59 -3.18
CA THR A 182 10.22 14.74 -4.01
C THR A 182 9.07 15.70 -4.31
N LEU A 183 7.83 15.28 -4.08
CA LEU A 183 6.61 16.08 -4.18
C LEU A 183 6.34 16.82 -2.87
#